data_e82403235a44b4d8e348b7f40470b375
#
_entry.id   e82403235a44b4d8e348b7f40470b375
#
_cell.length_a   1.000
_cell.length_b   1.000
_cell.length_c   1.000
_cell.angle_alpha   90.00
_cell.angle_beta   90.00
_cell.angle_gamma   90.00
#
_symmetry.space_group_name_H-M   'P 1'
#
loop_
_entity.id
_entity.type
_entity.pdbx_description
1 polymer ?
#
loop_
_entity_poly.entity_id
_entity_poly.type
_entity_poly.pdbx_seq_one_letter_code
_entity_poly.pdbx_strand_id
1 'polypeptide(L)'
;MKNLEILYEDDFSIIINKPAGLAVQGGKGVKTSLDVLLAEIRTPPPLLVHRLDKDTSGVLLAAKNREAAARFSNLLSNKKTVKTYIAVCSGCPEKKEGIINDELLIHGSLKKSETRYKLIKTGIINAESIGFSVLEIELGTGRMHQIRRHLAMIGHPILGDDKYGDFKLNKQLHKSIGLKRLLLHASRLVIKDQFDIDVTAPLPEYFLNF
;
A
#
# COMPACT_ATOMS: atom_id res chain seq x y z
N MET A 1 23.08 -4.47 -6.44
CA MET A 1 21.92 -5.27 -5.99
C MET A 1 21.01 -4.35 -5.18
N LYS A 2 19.70 -4.33 -5.43
CA LYS A 2 18.78 -3.62 -4.52
C LYS A 2 18.68 -4.46 -3.25
N ASN A 3 19.29 -4.01 -2.17
CA ASN A 3 19.11 -4.66 -0.87
C ASN A 3 17.65 -4.49 -0.46
N LEU A 4 16.94 -5.59 -0.24
CA LEU A 4 15.64 -5.58 0.38
C LEU A 4 15.83 -5.30 1.88
N GLU A 5 15.14 -4.29 2.38
CA GLU A 5 15.08 -4.00 3.82
C GLU A 5 14.15 -5.01 4.49
N ILE A 6 14.71 -5.84 5.37
CA ILE A 6 13.95 -6.78 6.20
C ILE A 6 13.56 -6.05 7.48
N LEU A 7 12.26 -5.94 7.74
CA LEU A 7 11.69 -5.31 8.93
C LEU A 7 11.55 -6.28 10.10
N TYR A 8 11.26 -7.56 9.79
CA TYR A 8 11.07 -8.63 10.76
C TYR A 8 11.32 -9.98 10.09
N GLU A 9 11.84 -10.93 10.85
CA GLU A 9 12.04 -12.31 10.40
C GLU A 9 11.96 -13.26 11.60
N ASP A 10 11.21 -14.38 11.43
CA ASP A 10 11.12 -15.48 12.35
C ASP A 10 11.19 -16.83 11.61
N ASP A 11 10.87 -17.95 12.27
CA ASP A 11 10.90 -19.29 11.65
C ASP A 11 9.81 -19.49 10.57
N PHE A 12 8.75 -18.67 10.58
CA PHE A 12 7.57 -18.82 9.73
C PHE A 12 7.44 -17.75 8.67
N SER A 13 7.99 -16.55 8.91
CA SER A 13 7.77 -15.36 8.10
C SER A 13 9.03 -14.55 7.86
N ILE A 14 9.01 -13.79 6.76
CA ILE A 14 9.89 -12.66 6.49
C ILE A 14 9.01 -11.48 6.08
N ILE A 15 9.19 -10.35 6.75
CA ILE A 15 8.45 -9.12 6.49
C ILE A 15 9.44 -8.07 6.01
N ILE A 16 9.14 -7.47 4.88
CA ILE A 16 10.02 -6.56 4.17
C ILE A 16 9.37 -5.19 4.00
N ASN A 17 10.20 -4.16 3.90
CA ASN A 17 9.82 -2.85 3.41
C ASN A 17 9.93 -2.85 1.87
N LYS A 18 8.82 -3.15 1.18
CA LYS A 18 8.82 -3.16 -0.28
C LYS A 18 9.03 -1.73 -0.82
N PRO A 19 10.03 -1.47 -1.64
CA PRO A 19 10.19 -0.17 -2.28
C PRO A 19 9.08 0.07 -3.32
N ALA A 20 8.70 1.35 -3.52
CA ALA A 20 7.84 1.75 -4.63
C ALA A 20 8.53 1.46 -5.98
N GLY A 21 7.73 1.08 -6.99
CA GLY A 21 8.20 0.74 -8.34
C GLY A 21 8.68 -0.70 -8.50
N LEU A 22 8.69 -1.51 -7.42
CA LEU A 22 8.98 -2.95 -7.48
C LEU A 22 7.68 -3.76 -7.57
N ALA A 23 7.48 -4.50 -8.65
CA ALA A 23 6.38 -5.44 -8.76
C ALA A 23 6.54 -6.59 -7.76
N VAL A 24 5.42 -7.09 -7.19
CA VAL A 24 5.47 -8.20 -6.23
C VAL A 24 5.78 -9.52 -6.94
N GLN A 25 5.21 -9.74 -8.12
CA GLN A 25 5.42 -10.94 -8.93
C GLN A 25 5.82 -10.58 -10.35
N GLY A 26 6.57 -11.48 -10.98
CA GLY A 26 6.94 -11.40 -12.39
C GLY A 26 5.72 -11.37 -13.32
N GLY A 27 5.93 -10.87 -14.55
CA GLY A 27 4.89 -10.79 -15.59
C GLY A 27 5.43 -10.14 -16.84
N LYS A 28 4.57 -9.98 -17.87
CA LYS A 28 4.97 -9.36 -19.14
C LYS A 28 5.51 -7.94 -18.90
N GLY A 29 6.76 -7.69 -19.30
CA GLY A 29 7.42 -6.38 -19.16
C GLY A 29 8.02 -6.10 -17.78
N VAL A 30 8.00 -7.05 -16.85
CA VAL A 30 8.63 -6.92 -15.53
C VAL A 30 10.05 -7.47 -15.61
N LYS A 31 11.07 -6.60 -15.46
CA LYS A 31 12.49 -7.00 -15.50
C LYS A 31 12.94 -7.67 -14.20
N THR A 32 12.44 -7.18 -13.06
CA THR A 32 12.77 -7.69 -11.73
C THR A 32 11.53 -7.54 -10.84
N SER A 33 11.26 -8.54 -10.03
CA SER A 33 10.12 -8.57 -9.12
C SER A 33 10.56 -9.08 -7.74
N LEU A 34 9.71 -8.88 -6.75
CA LEU A 34 10.03 -9.22 -5.37
C LEU A 34 10.24 -10.72 -5.17
N ASP A 35 9.43 -11.56 -5.83
CA ASP A 35 9.58 -13.03 -5.79
C ASP A 35 10.98 -13.46 -6.27
N VAL A 36 11.51 -12.84 -7.34
CA VAL A 36 12.89 -13.09 -7.82
C VAL A 36 13.92 -12.68 -6.76
N LEU A 37 13.80 -11.46 -6.21
CA LEU A 37 14.73 -10.98 -5.18
C LEU A 37 14.69 -11.82 -3.90
N LEU A 38 13.52 -12.31 -3.50
CA LEU A 38 13.38 -13.20 -2.35
C LEU A 38 14.08 -14.53 -2.59
N ALA A 39 14.02 -15.07 -3.82
CA ALA A 39 14.74 -16.29 -4.19
C ALA A 39 16.27 -16.12 -4.20
N GLU A 40 16.76 -14.91 -4.44
CA GLU A 40 18.21 -14.61 -4.37
C GLU A 40 18.75 -14.59 -2.92
N ILE A 41 17.91 -14.20 -1.95
CA ILE A 41 18.34 -14.01 -0.55
C ILE A 41 18.00 -15.18 0.38
N ARG A 42 17.13 -16.11 -0.03
CA ARG A 42 16.72 -17.27 0.80
C ARG A 42 16.51 -18.52 -0.05
N THR A 43 16.97 -19.65 0.49
CA THR A 43 16.76 -20.98 -0.08
C THR A 43 16.21 -21.90 1.02
N PRO A 44 15.00 -22.50 0.87
CA PRO A 44 14.07 -22.29 -0.23
C PRO A 44 13.48 -20.85 -0.26
N PRO A 45 13.01 -20.36 -1.43
CA PRO A 45 12.49 -19.01 -1.56
C PRO A 45 11.18 -18.85 -0.76
N PRO A 46 11.01 -17.71 -0.05
CA PRO A 46 9.78 -17.39 0.66
C PRO A 46 8.58 -17.28 -0.28
N LEU A 47 7.42 -17.70 0.21
CA LEU A 47 6.17 -17.78 -0.53
C LEU A 47 5.37 -16.48 -0.31
N LEU A 48 4.97 -15.81 -1.38
CA LEU A 48 4.12 -14.63 -1.31
C LEU A 48 2.69 -15.02 -0.91
N VAL A 49 2.15 -14.41 0.13
CA VAL A 49 0.80 -14.68 0.68
C VAL A 49 -0.18 -13.54 0.44
N HIS A 50 0.31 -12.37 0.06
CA HIS A 50 -0.46 -11.23 -0.41
C HIS A 50 0.37 -10.35 -1.35
N ARG A 51 -0.24 -9.27 -1.82
CA ARG A 51 0.44 -8.35 -2.73
C ARG A 51 0.16 -6.89 -2.38
N LEU A 52 1.13 -6.04 -2.72
CA LEU A 52 0.96 -4.60 -2.89
C LEU A 52 1.03 -4.27 -4.38
N ASP A 53 0.45 -3.14 -4.77
CA ASP A 53 0.62 -2.62 -6.13
C ASP A 53 2.10 -2.30 -6.37
N LYS A 54 2.52 -2.29 -7.63
CA LYS A 54 3.91 -2.02 -8.02
C LYS A 54 4.44 -0.73 -7.36
N ASP A 55 3.63 0.34 -7.40
CA ASP A 55 4.04 1.67 -6.95
C ASP A 55 3.70 1.96 -5.48
N THR A 56 2.96 1.07 -4.80
CA THR A 56 2.76 1.11 -3.35
C THR A 56 4.01 0.59 -2.65
N SER A 57 4.52 1.34 -1.67
CA SER A 57 5.63 0.94 -0.81
C SER A 57 5.16 0.39 0.54
N GLY A 58 6.06 -0.19 1.34
CA GLY A 58 5.82 -0.53 2.74
C GLY A 58 5.73 -2.02 3.04
N VAL A 59 5.09 -2.34 4.16
CA VAL A 59 5.07 -3.68 4.77
C VAL A 59 4.49 -4.73 3.83
N LEU A 60 5.27 -5.75 3.54
CA LEU A 60 4.84 -6.94 2.82
C LEU A 60 5.37 -8.20 3.50
N LEU A 61 4.45 -9.12 3.82
CA LEU A 61 4.75 -10.40 4.47
C LEU A 61 4.88 -11.52 3.43
N ALA A 62 5.91 -12.35 3.56
CA ALA A 62 6.07 -13.60 2.85
C ALA A 62 6.29 -14.75 3.87
N ALA A 63 5.82 -15.94 3.55
CA ALA A 63 5.94 -17.13 4.39
C ALA A 63 7.18 -17.93 4.03
N LYS A 64 7.85 -18.54 5.03
CA LYS A 64 9.06 -19.34 4.81
C LYS A 64 8.77 -20.78 4.39
N ASN A 65 7.56 -21.29 4.60
CA ASN A 65 7.14 -22.62 4.22
C ASN A 65 5.66 -22.68 3.81
N ARG A 66 5.22 -23.81 3.26
CA ARG A 66 3.84 -23.97 2.74
C ARG A 66 2.77 -23.93 3.83
N GLU A 67 3.05 -24.46 5.01
CA GLU A 67 2.12 -24.46 6.13
C GLU A 67 1.87 -23.03 6.62
N ALA A 68 2.95 -22.28 6.85
CA ALA A 68 2.88 -20.86 7.19
C ALA A 68 2.16 -20.05 6.09
N ALA A 69 2.41 -20.35 4.80
CA ALA A 69 1.75 -19.68 3.70
C ALA A 69 0.24 -19.87 3.70
N ALA A 70 -0.24 -21.09 3.89
CA ALA A 70 -1.66 -21.40 3.99
C ALA A 70 -2.31 -20.65 5.17
N ARG A 71 -1.63 -20.63 6.30
CA ARG A 71 -2.09 -19.98 7.52
C ARG A 71 -2.14 -18.45 7.37
N PHE A 72 -1.06 -17.81 6.91
CA PHE A 72 -1.03 -16.38 6.69
C PHE A 72 -2.04 -15.94 5.64
N SER A 73 -2.25 -16.69 4.57
CA SER A 73 -3.28 -16.38 3.55
C SER A 73 -4.68 -16.33 4.17
N ASN A 74 -4.98 -17.24 5.09
CA ASN A 74 -6.25 -17.23 5.83
C ASN A 74 -6.33 -16.03 6.78
N LEU A 75 -5.30 -15.79 7.60
CA LEU A 75 -5.26 -14.67 8.55
C LEU A 75 -5.37 -13.30 7.88
N LEU A 76 -4.69 -13.10 6.75
CA LEU A 76 -4.71 -11.86 5.97
C LEU A 76 -6.08 -11.55 5.36
N SER A 77 -6.96 -12.55 5.24
CA SER A 77 -8.33 -12.40 4.73
C SER A 77 -9.38 -12.19 5.81
N ASN A 78 -9.02 -12.26 7.07
CA ASN A 78 -9.96 -12.16 8.19
C ASN A 78 -9.73 -10.91 9.06
N LYS A 79 -10.67 -10.63 9.98
CA LYS A 79 -10.65 -9.46 10.87
C LYS A 79 -9.55 -9.47 11.95
N LYS A 80 -8.80 -10.56 12.11
CA LYS A 80 -7.67 -10.63 13.04
C LYS A 80 -6.42 -9.93 12.52
N THR A 81 -6.43 -9.52 11.25
CA THR A 81 -5.35 -8.79 10.62
C THR A 81 -5.75 -7.35 10.37
N VAL A 82 -4.98 -6.42 10.89
CA VAL A 82 -5.10 -4.98 10.61
C VAL A 82 -3.99 -4.58 9.63
N LYS A 83 -4.39 -3.96 8.52
CA LYS A 83 -3.50 -3.42 7.50
C LYS A 83 -3.70 -1.92 7.43
N THR A 84 -2.72 -1.17 7.90
CA THR A 84 -2.75 0.29 7.92
C THR A 84 -1.88 0.85 6.80
N TYR A 85 -2.40 1.87 6.15
CA TYR A 85 -1.71 2.60 5.07
C TYR A 85 -1.71 4.09 5.38
N ILE A 86 -0.72 4.79 4.84
CA ILE A 86 -0.70 6.25 4.77
C ILE A 86 -0.84 6.66 3.30
N ALA A 87 -1.76 7.56 3.04
CA ALA A 87 -1.96 8.15 1.71
C ALA A 87 -1.93 9.68 1.79
N VAL A 88 -1.34 10.33 0.79
CA VAL A 88 -1.46 11.77 0.60
C VAL A 88 -2.40 12.03 -0.57
N CYS A 89 -3.48 12.74 -0.30
CA CYS A 89 -4.59 12.95 -1.23
C CYS A 89 -4.75 14.41 -1.63
N SER A 90 -5.33 14.63 -2.80
CA SER A 90 -5.74 15.97 -3.25
C SER A 90 -6.91 16.48 -2.43
N GLY A 91 -6.84 17.72 -1.98
CA GLY A 91 -7.88 18.37 -1.18
C GLY A 91 -8.01 17.78 0.22
N CYS A 92 -9.14 18.04 0.87
CA CYS A 92 -9.42 17.56 2.22
C CYS A 92 -10.86 17.03 2.31
N PRO A 93 -11.06 15.80 2.78
CA PRO A 93 -12.41 15.30 3.04
C PRO A 93 -13.15 16.16 4.06
N GLU A 94 -14.45 16.39 3.85
CA GLU A 94 -15.28 17.14 4.80
C GLU A 94 -15.31 16.52 6.19
N LYS A 95 -15.35 15.18 6.22
CA LYS A 95 -15.33 14.42 7.48
C LYS A 95 -13.89 14.01 7.81
N LYS A 96 -13.51 14.21 9.08
CA LYS A 96 -12.19 13.79 9.59
C LYS A 96 -11.99 12.27 9.59
N GLU A 97 -13.06 11.51 9.55
CA GLU A 97 -13.04 10.04 9.46
C GLU A 97 -14.27 9.55 8.70
N GLY A 98 -14.14 8.40 8.05
CA GLY A 98 -15.23 7.84 7.26
C GLY A 98 -14.99 6.40 6.83
N ILE A 99 -16.05 5.78 6.33
CA ILE A 99 -16.04 4.44 5.77
C ILE A 99 -16.55 4.52 4.33
N ILE A 100 -15.79 4.00 3.39
CA ILE A 100 -16.17 3.89 1.98
C ILE A 100 -16.50 2.43 1.73
N ASN A 101 -17.79 2.14 1.46
CA ASN A 101 -18.34 0.79 1.27
C ASN A 101 -18.76 0.53 -0.17
N ASP A 102 -18.27 1.29 -1.13
CA ASP A 102 -18.62 1.15 -2.53
C ASP A 102 -18.12 -0.18 -3.11
N GLU A 103 -18.97 -0.83 -3.90
CA GLU A 103 -18.57 -2.04 -4.60
C GLU A 103 -17.61 -1.73 -5.76
N LEU A 104 -16.62 -2.58 -5.91
CA LEU A 104 -15.63 -2.43 -6.98
C LEU A 104 -15.81 -3.51 -8.04
N LEU A 105 -15.86 -3.08 -9.31
CA LEU A 105 -15.85 -4.00 -10.45
C LEU A 105 -14.48 -4.68 -10.56
N ILE A 106 -14.44 -6.00 -10.33
CA ILE A 106 -13.26 -6.85 -10.38
C ILE A 106 -13.55 -8.03 -11.31
N HIS A 107 -12.79 -8.13 -12.39
CA HIS A 107 -12.97 -9.19 -13.41
C HIS A 107 -14.43 -9.39 -13.85
N GLY A 108 -15.12 -8.27 -14.14
CA GLY A 108 -16.51 -8.28 -14.62
C GLY A 108 -17.59 -8.49 -13.54
N SER A 109 -17.23 -8.60 -12.26
CA SER A 109 -18.16 -8.77 -11.14
C SER A 109 -18.01 -7.66 -10.10
N LEU A 110 -19.12 -7.14 -9.59
CA LEU A 110 -19.11 -6.24 -8.45
C LEU A 110 -18.74 -7.01 -7.18
N LYS A 111 -17.79 -6.49 -6.43
CA LYS A 111 -17.28 -7.08 -5.18
C LYS A 111 -17.37 -6.06 -4.06
N LYS A 112 -17.99 -6.45 -2.98
CA LYS A 112 -18.00 -5.66 -1.74
C LYS A 112 -16.59 -5.29 -1.34
N SER A 113 -16.40 -4.03 -0.99
CA SER A 113 -15.12 -3.51 -0.51
C SER A 113 -15.35 -2.48 0.59
N GLU A 114 -14.46 -2.44 1.56
CA GLU A 114 -14.53 -1.55 2.71
C GLU A 114 -13.17 -0.92 2.95
N THR A 115 -13.14 0.41 2.98
CA THR A 115 -11.96 1.21 3.29
C THR A 115 -12.34 2.24 4.34
N ARG A 116 -11.69 2.20 5.49
CA ARG A 116 -11.83 3.21 6.55
C ARG A 116 -10.71 4.21 6.42
N TYR A 117 -11.00 5.49 6.63
CA TYR A 117 -9.97 6.53 6.66
C TYR A 117 -10.14 7.44 7.87
N LYS A 118 -8.99 7.98 8.30
CA LYS A 118 -8.90 9.01 9.33
C LYS A 118 -7.93 10.08 8.86
N LEU A 119 -8.35 11.33 8.96
CA LEU A 119 -7.53 12.49 8.63
C LEU A 119 -6.46 12.68 9.72
N ILE A 120 -5.20 12.67 9.31
CA ILE A 120 -4.05 12.90 10.20
C ILE A 120 -3.64 14.37 10.14
N LYS A 121 -3.55 14.92 8.93
CA LYS A 121 -3.01 16.25 8.71
C LYS A 121 -3.54 16.83 7.40
N THR A 122 -3.66 18.15 7.34
CA THR A 122 -3.89 18.91 6.10
C THR A 122 -2.75 19.89 5.88
N GLY A 123 -2.57 20.30 4.65
CA GLY A 123 -1.58 21.31 4.31
C GLY A 123 -1.84 21.90 2.93
N ILE A 124 -0.96 22.82 2.57
CA ILE A 124 -0.98 23.50 1.26
C ILE A 124 0.42 23.35 0.66
N ILE A 125 0.47 22.94 -0.59
CA ILE A 125 1.71 22.95 -1.37
C ILE A 125 1.90 24.37 -1.87
N ASN A 126 2.81 25.10 -1.24
CA ASN A 126 2.96 26.57 -1.35
C ASN A 126 3.17 27.07 -2.79
N ALA A 127 3.88 26.33 -3.63
CA ALA A 127 4.16 26.73 -5.01
C ALA A 127 2.89 26.92 -5.86
N GLU A 128 1.78 26.26 -5.49
CA GLU A 128 0.59 26.15 -6.33
C GLU A 128 -0.71 26.40 -5.57
N SER A 129 -0.64 26.71 -4.27
CA SER A 129 -1.81 26.86 -3.37
C SER A 129 -2.74 25.61 -3.40
N ILE A 130 -2.16 24.42 -3.64
CA ILE A 130 -2.90 23.16 -3.72
C ILE A 130 -3.06 22.58 -2.33
N GLY A 131 -4.30 22.44 -1.89
CA GLY A 131 -4.63 21.76 -0.65
C GLY A 131 -4.39 20.26 -0.75
N PHE A 132 -3.85 19.65 0.30
CA PHE A 132 -3.71 18.20 0.44
C PHE A 132 -4.12 17.71 1.82
N SER A 133 -4.40 16.44 1.93
CA SER A 133 -4.64 15.73 3.18
C SER A 133 -3.78 14.49 3.30
N VAL A 134 -3.29 14.20 4.50
CA VAL A 134 -2.66 12.93 4.86
C VAL A 134 -3.70 12.09 5.58
N LEU A 135 -4.00 10.93 5.03
CA LEU A 135 -4.99 10.00 5.57
C LEU A 135 -4.31 8.73 6.06
N GLU A 136 -4.67 8.31 7.27
CA GLU A 136 -4.47 6.94 7.73
C GLU A 136 -5.64 6.10 7.24
N ILE A 137 -5.35 4.92 6.70
CA ILE A 137 -6.33 4.08 6.04
C ILE A 137 -6.24 2.68 6.58
N GLU A 138 -7.38 2.11 6.95
CA GLU A 138 -7.51 0.70 7.32
C GLU A 138 -8.35 -0.05 6.29
N LEU A 139 -7.84 -1.18 5.83
CA LEU A 139 -8.52 -2.03 4.85
C LEU A 139 -9.38 -3.10 5.54
N GLY A 140 -10.70 -3.05 5.35
CA GLY A 140 -11.61 -4.15 5.69
C GLY A 140 -11.56 -5.29 4.67
N THR A 141 -11.17 -5.00 3.42
CA THR A 141 -11.01 -5.95 2.31
C THR A 141 -9.74 -5.60 1.52
N GLY A 142 -9.28 -6.48 0.63
CA GLY A 142 -8.06 -6.26 -0.18
C GLY A 142 -8.32 -6.44 -1.69
N ARG A 143 -9.20 -5.63 -2.30
CA ARG A 143 -9.46 -5.69 -3.75
C ARG A 143 -8.39 -4.94 -4.53
N MET A 144 -8.27 -5.27 -5.81
CA MET A 144 -7.28 -4.64 -6.70
C MET A 144 -7.46 -3.11 -6.74
N HIS A 145 -6.40 -2.38 -6.42
CA HIS A 145 -6.33 -0.91 -6.35
C HIS A 145 -7.41 -0.29 -5.44
N GLN A 146 -7.89 -0.99 -4.43
CA GLN A 146 -9.07 -0.60 -3.64
C GLN A 146 -8.94 0.82 -3.06
N ILE A 147 -7.88 1.11 -2.32
CA ILE A 147 -7.66 2.43 -1.70
C ILE A 147 -7.65 3.52 -2.76
N ARG A 148 -6.90 3.32 -3.84
CA ARG A 148 -6.75 4.27 -4.95
C ARG A 148 -8.10 4.61 -5.59
N ARG A 149 -8.93 3.60 -5.84
CA ARG A 149 -10.27 3.74 -6.42
C ARG A 149 -11.24 4.40 -5.46
N HIS A 150 -11.31 3.95 -4.21
CA HIS A 150 -12.21 4.50 -3.21
C HIS A 150 -11.94 5.98 -2.94
N LEU A 151 -10.68 6.38 -2.78
CA LEU A 151 -10.34 7.78 -2.55
C LEU A 151 -10.63 8.66 -3.78
N ALA A 152 -10.42 8.15 -5.00
CA ALA A 152 -10.82 8.85 -6.22
C ALA A 152 -12.36 9.00 -6.33
N MET A 153 -13.13 7.97 -5.96
CA MET A 153 -14.61 8.02 -5.98
C MET A 153 -15.19 9.07 -5.05
N ILE A 154 -14.56 9.33 -3.91
CA ILE A 154 -14.98 10.40 -2.98
C ILE A 154 -14.38 11.78 -3.31
N GLY A 155 -13.73 11.93 -4.48
CA GLY A 155 -13.19 13.22 -4.93
C GLY A 155 -11.82 13.59 -4.35
N HIS A 156 -11.15 12.67 -3.64
CA HIS A 156 -9.84 12.89 -3.03
C HIS A 156 -8.78 11.90 -3.53
N PRO A 157 -8.46 11.91 -4.85
CA PRO A 157 -7.51 10.97 -5.42
C PRO A 157 -6.12 11.14 -4.79
N ILE A 158 -5.38 10.03 -4.71
CA ILE A 158 -4.02 10.02 -4.19
C ILE A 158 -3.10 10.80 -5.12
N LEU A 159 -2.23 11.65 -4.56
CA LEU A 159 -1.23 12.37 -5.31
C LEU A 159 -0.21 11.41 -5.94
N GLY A 160 0.14 11.66 -7.20
CA GLY A 160 1.04 10.81 -7.97
C GLY A 160 0.42 9.51 -8.49
N ASP A 161 -0.90 9.32 -8.34
CA ASP A 161 -1.61 8.18 -8.93
C ASP A 161 -1.74 8.35 -10.44
N ASP A 162 -1.10 7.43 -11.20
CA ASP A 162 -1.03 7.42 -12.65
C ASP A 162 -2.28 6.83 -13.34
N LYS A 163 -3.22 6.27 -12.57
CA LYS A 163 -4.39 5.58 -13.10
C LYS A 163 -5.72 6.16 -12.63
N TYR A 164 -5.82 6.58 -11.38
CA TYR A 164 -7.06 7.08 -10.76
C TYR A 164 -6.90 8.50 -10.24
N GLY A 165 -5.72 9.10 -10.37
CA GLY A 165 -5.41 10.43 -9.92
C GLY A 165 -5.89 11.55 -10.84
N ASP A 166 -5.73 12.78 -10.39
CA ASP A 166 -5.82 13.95 -11.25
C ASP A 166 -4.53 14.11 -12.07
N PHE A 167 -4.58 13.76 -13.34
CA PHE A 167 -3.40 13.78 -14.22
C PHE A 167 -2.87 15.20 -14.45
N LYS A 168 -3.75 16.22 -14.50
CA LYS A 168 -3.35 17.63 -14.66
C LYS A 168 -2.60 18.10 -13.43
N LEU A 169 -3.16 17.83 -12.26
CA LEU A 169 -2.54 18.13 -10.97
C LEU A 169 -1.20 17.38 -10.81
N ASN A 170 -1.16 16.08 -11.11
CA ASN A 170 0.06 15.28 -11.03
C ASN A 170 1.18 15.81 -11.94
N LYS A 171 0.84 16.27 -13.17
CA LYS A 171 1.80 16.91 -14.08
C LYS A 171 2.32 18.23 -13.52
N GLN A 172 1.47 19.02 -12.87
CA GLN A 172 1.81 20.28 -12.22
C GLN A 172 2.76 20.00 -11.04
N LEU A 173 2.41 19.09 -10.12
CA LEU A 173 3.22 18.69 -8.98
C LEU A 173 4.56 18.05 -9.38
N HIS A 174 4.59 17.33 -10.49
CA HIS A 174 5.85 16.82 -11.04
C HIS A 174 6.81 17.96 -11.42
N LYS A 175 6.30 19.06 -12.00
CA LYS A 175 7.12 20.20 -12.40
C LYS A 175 7.56 21.05 -11.23
N SER A 176 6.64 21.30 -10.26
CA SER A 176 6.88 22.26 -9.17
C SER A 176 7.67 21.67 -8.01
N ILE A 177 7.39 20.44 -7.61
CA ILE A 177 8.02 19.77 -6.45
C ILE A 177 8.69 18.43 -6.78
N GLY A 178 8.74 18.06 -8.06
CA GLY A 178 9.39 16.81 -8.49
C GLY A 178 8.62 15.54 -8.12
N LEU A 179 7.31 15.59 -7.86
CA LEU A 179 6.50 14.42 -7.52
C LEU A 179 6.48 13.41 -8.68
N LYS A 180 7.07 12.23 -8.47
CA LYS A 180 7.21 11.17 -9.49
C LYS A 180 6.57 9.84 -9.09
N ARG A 181 6.00 9.74 -7.89
CA ARG A 181 5.57 8.48 -7.30
C ARG A 181 4.19 8.59 -6.69
N LEU A 182 3.47 7.48 -6.67
CA LEU A 182 2.24 7.30 -5.92
C LEU A 182 2.52 7.50 -4.42
N LEU A 183 1.81 8.39 -3.77
CA LEU A 183 1.91 8.63 -2.33
C LEU A 183 0.97 7.70 -1.55
N LEU A 184 1.20 6.39 -1.66
CA LEU A 184 0.52 5.32 -0.93
C LEU A 184 1.56 4.37 -0.32
N HIS A 185 1.51 4.21 1.00
CA HIS A 185 2.46 3.42 1.76
C HIS A 185 1.75 2.48 2.75
N ALA A 186 2.02 1.18 2.69
CA ALA A 186 1.59 0.20 3.68
C ALA A 186 2.44 0.39 4.95
N SER A 187 1.94 1.18 5.90
CA SER A 187 2.72 1.63 7.06
C SER A 187 2.81 0.60 8.17
N ARG A 188 1.77 -0.24 8.38
CA ARG A 188 1.75 -1.20 9.49
C ARG A 188 0.95 -2.44 9.14
N LEU A 189 1.40 -3.58 9.63
CA LEU A 189 0.72 -4.87 9.58
C LEU A 189 0.66 -5.45 10.99
N VAL A 190 -0.57 -5.72 11.49
CA VAL A 190 -0.80 -6.40 12.77
C VAL A 190 -1.56 -7.69 12.52
N ILE A 191 -1.04 -8.80 13.02
CA ILE A 191 -1.71 -10.12 13.02
C ILE A 191 -1.81 -10.59 14.47
N LYS A 192 -3.02 -10.55 15.01
CA LYS A 192 -3.32 -11.02 16.37
C LYS A 192 -3.73 -12.50 16.33
N ASP A 193 -2.74 -13.36 16.35
CA ASP A 193 -2.87 -14.82 16.44
C ASP A 193 -1.66 -15.33 17.23
N GLN A 194 -1.41 -16.65 17.24
CA GLN A 194 -0.22 -17.24 17.87
C GLN A 194 1.12 -16.65 17.38
N PHE A 195 1.14 -15.97 16.21
CA PHE A 195 2.35 -15.31 15.69
C PHE A 195 2.63 -13.93 16.31
N ASP A 196 1.58 -13.25 16.83
CA ASP A 196 1.64 -11.90 17.44
C ASP A 196 2.56 -10.91 16.68
N ILE A 197 2.30 -10.77 15.38
CA ILE A 197 3.07 -9.90 14.49
C ILE A 197 2.55 -8.47 14.60
N ASP A 198 3.42 -7.51 14.90
CA ASP A 198 3.15 -6.07 14.83
C ASP A 198 4.38 -5.38 14.23
N VAL A 199 4.32 -5.07 12.94
CA VAL A 199 5.44 -4.54 12.18
C VAL A 199 5.06 -3.25 11.48
N THR A 200 5.90 -2.23 11.64
CA THR A 200 5.75 -0.91 11.01
C THR A 200 6.91 -0.67 10.04
N ALA A 201 6.61 -0.16 8.86
CA ALA A 201 7.60 0.34 7.91
C ALA A 201 7.76 1.85 8.06
N PRO A 202 9.00 2.39 8.06
CA PRO A 202 9.23 3.82 8.07
C PRO A 202 8.67 4.47 6.80
N LEU A 203 8.10 5.67 6.94
CA LEU A 203 7.64 6.45 5.79
C LEU A 203 8.85 6.77 4.88
N PRO A 204 8.71 6.58 3.56
CA PRO A 204 9.76 6.97 2.62
C PRO A 204 9.99 8.49 2.64
N GLU A 205 11.23 8.93 2.38
CA GLU A 205 11.60 10.35 2.40
C GLU A 205 10.70 11.24 1.53
N TYR A 206 10.21 10.74 0.40
CA TYR A 206 9.33 11.51 -0.48
C TYR A 206 7.92 11.77 0.10
N PHE A 207 7.57 11.22 1.27
CA PHE A 207 6.39 11.59 2.05
C PHE A 207 6.66 12.77 3.00
N LEU A 208 7.92 13.04 3.35
CA LEU A 208 8.26 14.02 4.39
C LEU A 208 7.97 15.48 3.99
N ASN A 209 7.71 15.72 2.71
CA ASN A 209 7.33 17.03 2.18
C ASN A 209 5.83 17.36 2.33
N PHE A 210 5.06 16.45 2.94
CA PHE A 210 3.61 16.56 3.07
C PHE A 210 3.09 16.47 4.52
#